data_a385692b67eaa5fae0ae682369237c3d
#
_entry.id   a385692b67eaa5fae0ae682369237c3d
#
_cell.length_a   1.000
_cell.length_b   1.000
_cell.length_c   1.000
_cell.angle_alpha   90.00
_cell.angle_beta   90.00
_cell.angle_gamma   90.00
#
_symmetry.space_group_name_H-M   'P 1'
#
loop_
_entity.id
_entity.type
_entity.pdbx_description
1 polymer ?
#
loop_
_entity_poly.entity_id
_entity_poly.type
_entity_poly.pdbx_seq_one_letter_code
_entity_poly.pdbx_strand_id
1 'polypeptide(L)'
;KVWFYDMKADGYSLDDKRSPIEANDIPDIVERFKDLNAETTRSRTDSSFIVPAKEIRDNKYDLSINRYKEVVHEVKTYEKPAVIIEQIEALDKERAALLNQLKTLLA
;
A
#
# COMPACT_ATOMS: atom_id res chain seq x y z
N LYS A 1 -3.48 14.80 -23.36
CA LYS A 1 -3.72 14.01 -22.14
C LYS A 1 -3.29 12.57 -22.31
N VAL A 2 -2.62 12.02 -21.31
CA VAL A 2 -2.22 10.61 -21.29
C VAL A 2 -2.85 9.95 -20.08
N TRP A 3 -3.53 8.85 -20.29
CA TRP A 3 -4.12 8.05 -19.22
C TRP A 3 -3.15 6.96 -18.81
N PHE A 4 -2.86 6.88 -17.51
CA PHE A 4 -2.01 5.86 -16.92
C PHE A 4 -2.83 4.94 -16.04
N TYR A 5 -2.49 3.67 -16.07
CA TYR A 5 -3.04 2.68 -15.14
C TYR A 5 -1.91 1.84 -14.56
N ASP A 6 -1.84 1.80 -13.24
CA ASP A 6 -0.87 0.97 -12.52
C ASP A 6 -1.50 -0.40 -12.21
N MET A 7 -1.39 -1.30 -13.18
CA MET A 7 -1.92 -2.65 -13.04
C MET A 7 -1.06 -3.49 -12.11
N LYS A 8 -1.66 -4.10 -11.10
CA LYS A 8 -0.96 -4.94 -10.11
C LYS A 8 -1.21 -6.42 -10.29
N ALA A 9 -2.33 -6.79 -10.90
CA ALA A 9 -2.71 -8.18 -11.09
C ALA A 9 -3.52 -8.35 -12.38
N ASP A 10 -3.31 -9.46 -13.06
CA ASP A 10 -3.99 -9.78 -14.32
C ASP A 10 -4.87 -11.05 -14.22
N GLY A 11 -5.16 -11.50 -13.01
CA GLY A 11 -5.93 -12.72 -12.77
C GLY A 11 -5.11 -13.99 -12.76
N TYR A 12 -3.80 -13.88 -12.89
CA TYR A 12 -2.88 -15.02 -12.88
C TYR A 12 -1.69 -14.76 -11.97
N SER A 13 -1.10 -15.82 -11.44
CA SER A 13 0.09 -15.72 -10.61
C SER A 13 1.30 -15.22 -11.44
N LEU A 14 2.30 -14.67 -10.74
CA LEU A 14 3.50 -14.13 -11.37
C LEU A 14 4.57 -15.19 -11.67
N ASP A 15 4.33 -16.44 -11.29
CA ASP A 15 5.25 -17.55 -11.53
C ASP A 15 5.09 -18.11 -12.97
N ASP A 16 5.97 -19.03 -13.33
CA ASP A 16 5.95 -19.65 -14.66
C ASP A 16 4.69 -20.47 -14.92
N LYS A 17 4.03 -20.95 -13.87
CA LYS A 17 2.83 -21.76 -13.99
C LYS A 17 1.59 -20.95 -14.34
N ARG A 18 1.59 -19.65 -14.09
CA ARG A 18 0.48 -18.74 -14.41
C ARG A 18 -0.87 -19.31 -13.95
N SER A 19 -0.94 -19.67 -12.69
CA SER A 19 -2.18 -20.20 -12.10
C SER A 19 -3.22 -19.10 -11.92
N PRO A 20 -4.52 -19.35 -12.18
CA PRO A 20 -5.56 -18.35 -11.96
C PRO A 20 -5.64 -17.91 -10.50
N ILE A 21 -5.75 -16.59 -10.28
CA ILE A 21 -5.96 -15.97 -8.98
C ILE A 21 -7.14 -15.00 -9.06
N GLU A 22 -7.72 -14.64 -7.90
CA GLU A 22 -8.86 -13.74 -7.85
C GLU A 22 -8.50 -12.30 -8.20
N ALA A 23 -7.31 -11.85 -7.81
CA ALA A 23 -6.86 -10.49 -8.07
C ALA A 23 -6.67 -10.25 -9.57
N ASN A 24 -7.51 -9.38 -10.15
CA ASN A 24 -7.51 -9.10 -11.58
C ASN A 24 -7.99 -7.67 -11.84
N ASP A 25 -7.09 -6.84 -12.33
CA ASP A 25 -7.38 -5.43 -12.64
C ASP A 25 -7.93 -5.22 -14.06
N ILE A 26 -7.87 -6.24 -14.92
CA ILE A 26 -8.28 -6.11 -16.33
C ILE A 26 -9.73 -5.66 -16.50
N PRO A 27 -10.73 -6.20 -15.79
CA PRO A 27 -12.10 -5.70 -15.87
C PRO A 27 -12.21 -4.23 -15.49
N ASP A 28 -11.50 -3.79 -14.47
CA ASP A 28 -11.47 -2.39 -14.03
C ASP A 28 -10.85 -1.47 -15.09
N ILE A 29 -9.76 -1.91 -15.73
CA ILE A 29 -9.11 -1.18 -16.81
C ILE A 29 -10.08 -0.97 -17.97
N VAL A 30 -10.78 -2.00 -18.40
CA VAL A 30 -11.72 -1.95 -19.51
C VAL A 30 -12.90 -1.02 -19.19
N GLU A 31 -13.44 -1.10 -17.99
CA GLU A 31 -14.55 -0.27 -17.54
C GLU A 31 -14.17 1.19 -17.47
N ARG A 32 -13.00 1.51 -16.91
CA ARG A 32 -12.50 2.87 -16.81
C ARG A 32 -12.14 3.46 -18.17
N PHE A 33 -11.61 2.66 -19.08
CA PHE A 33 -11.31 3.09 -20.43
C PHE A 33 -12.55 3.52 -21.22
N LYS A 34 -13.71 2.93 -20.93
CA LYS A 34 -14.98 3.29 -21.56
C LYS A 34 -15.49 4.68 -21.15
N ASP A 35 -15.07 5.17 -19.97
CA ASP A 35 -15.47 6.49 -19.47
C ASP A 35 -14.24 7.25 -18.94
N LEU A 36 -13.42 7.73 -19.86
CA LEU A 36 -12.20 8.49 -19.52
C LEU A 36 -12.52 9.85 -18.93
N ASN A 37 -13.72 10.38 -19.11
CA ASN A 37 -14.13 11.64 -18.51
C ASN A 37 -14.21 11.55 -16.98
N ALA A 38 -14.64 10.41 -16.45
CA ALA A 38 -14.64 10.17 -15.01
C ALA A 38 -13.23 10.09 -14.41
N GLU A 39 -12.22 9.76 -15.21
CA GLU A 39 -10.83 9.68 -14.78
C GLU A 39 -10.20 11.05 -14.49
N THR A 40 -10.77 12.12 -15.01
CA THR A 40 -10.22 13.48 -14.82
C THR A 40 -10.25 13.95 -13.37
N THR A 41 -11.12 13.37 -12.55
CA THR A 41 -11.26 13.68 -11.12
C THR A 41 -10.37 12.82 -10.22
N ARG A 42 -9.70 11.83 -10.78
CA ARG A 42 -8.88 10.91 -9.99
C ARG A 42 -7.53 11.53 -9.61
N SER A 43 -7.10 11.20 -8.41
CA SER A 43 -5.80 11.60 -7.88
C SER A 43 -4.68 10.73 -8.45
N ARG A 44 -3.47 11.27 -8.48
CA ARG A 44 -2.26 10.50 -8.85
C ARG A 44 -1.88 9.42 -7.82
N THR A 45 -2.54 9.39 -6.69
CA THR A 45 -2.42 8.30 -5.71
C THR A 45 -3.32 7.11 -6.01
N ASP A 46 -4.28 7.29 -6.90
CA ASP A 46 -5.17 6.22 -7.35
C ASP A 46 -4.46 5.26 -8.32
N SER A 47 -5.08 4.12 -8.60
CA SER A 47 -4.52 3.13 -9.53
C SER A 47 -4.51 3.61 -10.97
N SER A 48 -5.34 4.59 -11.31
CA SER A 48 -5.34 5.25 -12.62
C SER A 48 -5.52 6.75 -12.49
N PHE A 49 -4.96 7.50 -13.43
CA PHE A 49 -5.02 8.97 -13.44
C PHE A 49 -4.68 9.49 -14.84
N ILE A 50 -5.00 10.76 -15.08
CA ILE A 50 -4.68 11.45 -16.32
C ILE A 50 -3.59 12.48 -16.07
N VAL A 51 -2.60 12.52 -16.95
CA VAL A 51 -1.53 13.52 -16.95
C VAL A 51 -1.69 14.44 -18.16
N PRO A 52 -1.68 15.78 -17.98
CA PRO A 52 -1.72 16.70 -19.10
C PRO A 52 -0.55 16.51 -20.06
N ALA A 53 -0.81 16.62 -21.35
CA ALA A 53 0.23 16.48 -22.38
C ALA A 53 1.37 17.49 -22.21
N LYS A 54 1.08 18.67 -21.66
CA LYS A 54 2.08 19.70 -21.38
C LYS A 54 3.13 19.18 -20.39
N GLU A 55 2.70 18.51 -19.32
CA GLU A 55 3.61 17.96 -18.32
C GLU A 55 4.49 16.84 -18.91
N ILE A 56 3.92 16.01 -19.77
CA ILE A 56 4.69 14.98 -20.50
C ILE A 56 5.78 15.63 -21.36
N ARG A 57 5.46 16.69 -22.08
CA ARG A 57 6.44 17.43 -22.89
C ARG A 57 7.53 18.07 -22.04
N ASP A 58 7.16 18.67 -20.92
CA ASP A 58 8.11 19.30 -19.99
C ASP A 58 9.09 18.27 -19.38
N ASN A 59 8.67 17.02 -19.26
CA ASN A 59 9.48 15.90 -18.83
C ASN A 59 10.16 15.14 -19.98
N LYS A 60 10.35 15.80 -21.13
CA LYS A 60 11.02 15.25 -22.31
C LYS A 60 10.34 14.01 -22.87
N TYR A 61 9.01 13.98 -22.83
CA TYR A 61 8.19 12.86 -23.31
C TYR A 61 8.43 11.54 -22.56
N ASP A 62 8.84 11.62 -21.31
CA ASP A 62 8.98 10.43 -20.47
C ASP A 62 7.59 9.89 -20.09
N LEU A 63 7.33 8.63 -20.42
CA LEU A 63 6.06 7.93 -20.14
C LEU A 63 6.15 6.96 -18.99
N SER A 64 7.17 7.07 -18.14
CA SER A 64 7.31 6.23 -16.94
C SER A 64 6.25 6.62 -15.91
N ILE A 65 5.37 5.70 -15.56
CA ILE A 65 4.28 5.93 -14.60
C ILE A 65 4.82 6.42 -13.24
N ASN A 66 5.97 5.93 -12.83
CA ASN A 66 6.57 6.28 -11.54
C ASN A 66 6.94 7.75 -11.42
N ARG A 67 7.16 8.44 -12.53
CA ARG A 67 7.44 9.88 -12.55
C ARG A 67 6.22 10.71 -12.18
N TYR A 68 5.03 10.24 -12.52
CA TYR A 68 3.78 10.99 -12.37
C TYR A 68 2.93 10.51 -11.22
N LYS A 69 3.09 9.25 -10.82
CA LYS A 69 2.33 8.66 -9.73
C LYS A 69 2.82 9.20 -8.39
N GLU A 70 1.87 9.61 -7.56
CA GLU A 70 2.14 9.98 -6.17
C GLU A 70 1.89 8.77 -5.28
N VAL A 71 2.86 8.46 -4.43
CA VAL A 71 2.74 7.38 -3.44
C VAL A 71 2.46 8.01 -2.09
N VAL A 72 1.38 7.59 -1.45
CA VAL A 72 1.10 8.00 -0.07
C VAL A 72 2.04 7.21 0.83
N HIS A 73 3.06 7.89 1.33
CA HIS A 73 3.90 7.33 2.37
C HIS A 73 3.18 7.45 3.71
N GLU A 74 2.75 6.33 4.26
CA GLU A 74 2.33 6.29 5.64
C GLU A 74 3.57 6.55 6.51
N VAL A 75 3.58 7.70 7.16
CA VAL A 75 4.58 7.99 8.18
C VAL A 75 4.23 7.13 9.39
N LYS A 76 4.93 6.00 9.53
CA LYS A 76 4.83 5.22 10.77
C LYS A 76 5.45 6.04 11.89
N THR A 77 4.60 6.50 12.78
CA THR A 77 5.07 7.15 14.00
C THR A 77 5.54 6.05 14.95
N TYR A 78 6.85 5.95 15.12
CA TYR A 78 7.40 5.06 16.12
C TYR A 78 7.34 5.72 17.50
N GLU A 79 6.93 4.95 18.51
CA GLU A 79 7.00 5.40 19.88
C GLU A 79 8.46 5.65 20.30
N LYS A 80 8.66 6.63 21.16
CA LYS A 80 10.01 6.92 21.67
C LYS A 80 10.56 5.70 22.40
N PRO A 81 11.87 5.42 22.29
CA PRO A 81 12.48 4.25 22.97
C PRO A 81 12.19 4.20 24.47
N ALA A 82 12.14 5.35 25.13
CA ALA A 82 11.83 5.42 26.58
C ALA A 82 10.44 4.87 26.89
N VAL A 83 9.45 5.16 26.05
CA VAL A 83 8.07 4.66 26.23
C VAL A 83 8.04 3.13 26.05
N ILE A 84 8.74 2.62 25.05
CA ILE A 84 8.84 1.17 24.81
C ILE A 84 9.49 0.45 25.99
N ILE A 85 10.55 1.02 26.55
CA ILE A 85 11.22 0.47 27.75
C ILE A 85 10.28 0.45 28.94
N GLU A 86 9.53 1.52 29.18
CA GLU A 86 8.52 1.56 30.24
C GLU A 86 7.44 0.48 30.08
N GLN A 87 6.99 0.24 28.85
CA GLN A 87 6.03 -0.81 28.56
C GLN A 87 6.62 -2.21 28.85
N ILE A 88 7.88 -2.43 28.49
CA ILE A 88 8.59 -3.69 28.76
C ILE A 88 8.69 -3.90 30.27
N GLU A 89 9.08 -2.89 31.03
CA GLU A 89 9.19 -2.96 32.48
C GLU A 89 7.85 -3.25 33.15
N ALA A 90 6.76 -2.62 32.67
CA ALA A 90 5.41 -2.87 33.18
C ALA A 90 4.98 -4.32 32.92
N LEU A 91 5.25 -4.86 31.73
CA LEU A 91 4.97 -6.25 31.39
C LEU A 91 5.82 -7.23 32.20
N ASP A 92 7.08 -6.89 32.47
CA ASP A 92 7.95 -7.72 33.33
C ASP A 92 7.43 -7.80 34.78
N LYS A 93 6.93 -6.70 35.32
CA LYS A 93 6.32 -6.71 36.66
C LYS A 93 5.06 -7.58 36.72
N GLU A 94 4.22 -7.46 35.69
CA GLU A 94 3.01 -8.27 35.58
C GLU A 94 3.36 -9.75 35.44
N ARG A 95 4.34 -10.08 34.63
CA ARG A 95 4.84 -11.45 34.47
C ARG A 95 5.36 -11.99 35.79
N ALA A 96 6.15 -11.23 36.53
CA ALA A 96 6.69 -11.65 37.81
C ALA A 96 5.60 -11.93 38.85
N ALA A 97 4.57 -11.07 38.88
CA ALA A 97 3.43 -11.24 39.75
C ALA A 97 2.63 -12.50 39.42
N LEU A 98 2.38 -12.75 38.14
CA LEU A 98 1.71 -13.97 37.67
C LEU A 98 2.52 -15.23 37.97
N LEU A 99 3.83 -15.16 37.81
CA LEU A 99 4.73 -16.27 38.10
C LEU A 99 4.71 -16.64 39.60
N ASN A 100 4.69 -15.63 40.49
CA ASN A 100 4.56 -15.82 41.92
C ASN A 100 3.22 -16.43 42.30
N GLN A 101 2.14 -16.02 41.66
CA GLN A 101 0.83 -16.66 41.86
C GLN A 101 0.84 -18.12 41.45
N LEU A 102 1.48 -18.46 40.34
CA LEU A 102 1.61 -19.80 39.85
C LEU A 102 2.39 -20.66 40.86
N LYS A 103 3.51 -20.16 41.38
CA LYS A 103 4.30 -20.84 42.38
C LYS A 103 3.50 -21.12 43.66
N THR A 104 2.67 -20.17 44.09
CA THR A 104 1.78 -20.32 45.23
C THR A 104 0.74 -21.38 44.99
N LEU A 105 0.18 -21.50 43.81
CA LEU A 105 -0.79 -22.52 43.43
C LEU A 105 -0.19 -23.93 43.36
N LEU A 106 1.11 -24.00 43.03
CA LEU A 106 1.82 -25.30 42.92
C LEU A 106 2.47 -25.76 44.23
N ALA A 107 2.51 -24.89 45.20
CA ALA A 107 3.10 -25.20 46.50
C ALA A 107 2.19 -26.07 47.38
#